data_a1c682db755e5e55aea9bad40ea48ff7
#
_entry.id   a1c682db755e5e55aea9bad40ea48ff7
#
_cell.length_a   1.000
_cell.length_b   1.000
_cell.length_c   1.000
_cell.angle_alpha   90.00
_cell.angle_beta   90.00
_cell.angle_gamma   90.00
#
_symmetry.space_group_name_H-M   'P 1'
#
loop_
_entity.id
_entity.type
_entity.pdbx_description
1 polymer ?
#
loop_
_entity_poly.entity_id
_entity_poly.type
_entity_poly.pdbx_seq_one_letter_code
_entity_poly.pdbx_strand_id
1 'polypeptide(L)'
;MSLEEFRRKYPAQTMTLGNGKPFAYRYYRNPKAAAAVVLLTGGIGLSDLFYRHFEWFAGDFSVLTFDYQIQFADNGEFYDAVAELLRRLGEKAWLVGQSLGGVVAQVIAARHPEVVKGLVLSNTCSLAKDMGDEAYSHLKKSDRKPEEIQKAFIGSSFLPFQAPDEMGGDEKENGRFYPAGESYHGRAVRRHAGAAHQTL
;
A
#
# COMPACT_ATOMS: atom_id res chain seq x y z
N MET A 1 10.95 -6.83 16.32
CA MET A 1 11.16 -5.36 16.46
C MET A 1 9.82 -4.72 16.77
N SER A 2 9.75 -3.89 17.81
CA SER A 2 8.56 -3.08 18.12
C SER A 2 8.48 -1.85 17.19
N LEU A 3 7.31 -1.17 17.18
CA LEU A 3 7.15 0.06 16.39
C LEU A 3 8.10 1.19 16.87
N GLU A 4 8.36 1.27 18.18
CA GLU A 4 9.30 2.25 18.74
C GLU A 4 10.74 1.98 18.29
N GLU A 5 11.16 0.73 18.31
CA GLU A 5 12.47 0.31 17.79
C GLU A 5 12.61 0.62 16.30
N PHE A 6 11.54 0.40 15.53
CA PHE A 6 11.50 0.74 14.11
C PHE A 6 11.68 2.24 13.88
N ARG A 7 10.92 3.08 14.59
CA ARG A 7 11.01 4.54 14.46
C ARG A 7 12.39 5.07 14.85
N ARG A 8 13.05 4.46 15.83
CA ARG A 8 14.40 4.81 16.24
C ARG A 8 15.44 4.35 15.22
N LYS A 9 15.30 3.14 14.66
CA LYS A 9 16.24 2.57 13.70
C LYS A 9 16.13 3.24 12.32
N TYR A 10 14.93 3.59 11.91
CA TYR A 10 14.62 4.24 10.64
C TYR A 10 13.88 5.56 10.88
N PRO A 11 14.59 6.61 11.31
CA PRO A 11 13.96 7.88 11.61
C PRO A 11 13.33 8.51 10.37
N ALA A 12 12.28 9.29 10.56
CA ALA A 12 11.69 10.09 9.50
C ALA A 12 12.71 11.14 9.04
N GLN A 13 12.74 11.35 7.72
CA GLN A 13 13.54 12.34 7.02
C GLN A 13 12.61 13.30 6.29
N THR A 14 13.10 14.47 5.96
CA THR A 14 12.34 15.44 5.16
C THR A 14 13.20 15.97 4.04
N MET A 15 12.61 16.04 2.83
CA MET A 15 13.23 16.63 1.66
C MET A 15 12.35 17.78 1.17
N THR A 16 12.94 18.93 0.89
CA THR A 16 12.22 20.02 0.20
C THR A 16 12.22 19.73 -1.31
N LEU A 17 11.04 19.60 -1.88
CA LEU A 17 10.85 19.35 -3.31
C LEU A 17 11.03 20.60 -4.15
N GLY A 18 11.07 20.46 -5.47
CA GLY A 18 11.25 21.56 -6.42
C GLY A 18 10.13 22.61 -6.37
N ASN A 19 8.93 22.23 -5.93
CA ASN A 19 7.81 23.14 -5.67
C ASN A 19 7.88 23.87 -4.31
N GLY A 20 8.96 23.68 -3.54
CA GLY A 20 9.17 24.26 -2.23
C GLY A 20 8.46 23.55 -1.08
N LYS A 21 7.65 22.52 -1.34
CA LYS A 21 6.96 21.75 -0.29
C LYS A 21 7.88 20.75 0.36
N PRO A 22 7.80 20.57 1.71
CA PRO A 22 8.51 19.51 2.40
C PRO A 22 7.81 18.17 2.13
N PHE A 23 8.58 17.11 1.93
CA PHE A 23 8.10 15.74 1.85
C PHE A 23 8.75 14.90 2.95
N ALA A 24 7.95 14.39 3.86
CA ALA A 24 8.41 13.53 4.95
C ALA A 24 8.38 12.06 4.52
N TYR A 25 9.45 11.32 4.79
CA TYR A 25 9.60 9.93 4.38
C TYR A 25 10.54 9.18 5.33
N ARG A 26 10.51 7.84 5.28
CA ARG A 26 11.54 6.97 5.86
C ARG A 26 12.24 6.24 4.72
N TYR A 27 13.55 6.31 4.70
CA TYR A 27 14.36 5.67 3.69
C TYR A 27 15.57 4.98 4.31
N TYR A 28 15.74 3.73 3.94
CA TYR A 28 16.93 2.96 4.23
C TYR A 28 17.63 2.58 2.93
N ARG A 29 18.86 3.06 2.76
CA ARG A 29 19.69 2.66 1.64
C ARG A 29 20.47 1.41 2.03
N ASN A 30 20.19 0.31 1.36
CA ASN A 30 20.99 -0.89 1.46
C ASN A 30 22.13 -0.83 0.41
N PRO A 31 23.41 -0.74 0.82
CA PRO A 31 24.51 -0.57 -0.14
C PRO A 31 24.74 -1.80 -1.02
N LYS A 32 24.17 -2.95 -0.67
CA LYS A 32 24.27 -4.20 -1.43
C LYS A 32 23.05 -4.44 -2.33
N ALA A 33 22.01 -3.64 -2.20
CA ALA A 33 20.78 -3.85 -2.95
C ALA A 33 20.94 -3.44 -4.41
N ALA A 34 20.42 -4.27 -5.31
CA ALA A 34 20.31 -3.99 -6.74
C ALA A 34 19.06 -3.18 -7.10
N ALA A 35 18.17 -2.94 -6.14
CA ALA A 35 16.90 -2.26 -6.34
C ALA A 35 16.34 -1.68 -5.04
N ALA A 36 15.43 -0.71 -5.19
CA ALA A 36 14.63 -0.18 -4.12
C ALA A 36 13.19 -0.76 -4.15
N VAL A 37 12.56 -0.78 -2.97
CA VAL A 37 11.14 -1.07 -2.76
C VAL A 37 10.48 0.15 -2.14
N VAL A 38 9.36 0.59 -2.69
CA VAL A 38 8.48 1.59 -2.08
C VAL A 38 7.26 0.89 -1.53
N LEU A 39 7.00 1.04 -0.25
CA LEU A 39 5.82 0.50 0.42
C LEU A 39 4.72 1.57 0.47
N LEU A 40 3.63 1.32 -0.27
CA LEU A 40 2.48 2.22 -0.40
C LEU A 40 1.29 1.64 0.36
N THR A 41 0.89 2.33 1.42
CA THR A 41 -0.18 1.90 2.32
C THR A 41 -1.57 2.06 1.70
N GLY A 42 -2.57 1.41 2.30
CA GLY A 42 -3.97 1.59 1.94
C GLY A 42 -4.52 2.98 2.32
N GLY A 43 -5.84 3.12 2.33
CA GLY A 43 -6.53 4.40 2.54
C GLY A 43 -6.30 5.09 3.89
N ILE A 44 -5.76 4.37 4.89
CA ILE A 44 -5.34 5.00 6.17
C ILE A 44 -4.16 5.95 5.94
N GLY A 45 -3.30 5.67 4.96
CA GLY A 45 -2.19 6.54 4.58
C GLY A 45 -1.04 6.61 5.58
N LEU A 46 -0.95 5.69 6.55
CA LEU A 46 0.08 5.68 7.59
C LEU A 46 1.16 4.63 7.30
N SER A 47 2.37 5.07 7.07
CA SER A 47 3.52 4.23 6.74
C SER A 47 3.93 3.27 7.86
N ASP A 48 3.67 3.64 9.11
CA ASP A 48 3.96 2.82 10.28
C ASP A 48 3.25 1.45 10.26
N LEU A 49 2.16 1.30 9.50
CA LEU A 49 1.48 0.00 9.32
C LEU A 49 2.39 -1.06 8.66
N PHE A 50 3.37 -0.61 7.90
CA PHE A 50 4.30 -1.50 7.21
C PHE A 50 5.66 -1.67 7.91
N TYR A 51 5.79 -1.30 9.19
CA TYR A 51 7.07 -1.33 9.89
C TYR A 51 7.76 -2.70 9.88
N ARG A 52 7.00 -3.80 9.97
CA ARG A 52 7.53 -5.17 9.87
C ARG A 52 7.96 -5.53 8.45
N HIS A 53 7.18 -5.11 7.46
CA HIS A 53 7.49 -5.32 6.05
C HIS A 53 8.73 -4.53 5.65
N PHE A 54 8.83 -3.28 6.13
CA PHE A 54 10.00 -2.44 5.92
C PHE A 54 11.28 -3.13 6.41
N GLU A 55 11.26 -3.63 7.64
CA GLU A 55 12.41 -4.35 8.22
C GLU A 55 12.77 -5.61 7.44
N TRP A 56 11.77 -6.35 7.00
CA TRP A 56 11.99 -7.55 6.21
C TRP A 56 12.61 -7.25 4.86
N PHE A 57 12.09 -6.27 4.13
CA PHE A 57 12.65 -5.84 2.85
C PHE A 57 14.03 -5.20 2.98
N ALA A 58 14.34 -4.54 4.08
CA ALA A 58 15.63 -3.88 4.30
C ALA A 58 16.82 -4.84 4.31
N GLY A 59 16.58 -6.15 4.47
CA GLY A 59 17.62 -7.19 4.34
C GLY A 59 18.23 -7.24 2.94
N ASP A 60 17.41 -7.09 1.90
CA ASP A 60 17.82 -7.32 0.50
C ASP A 60 17.64 -6.10 -0.41
N PHE A 61 16.87 -5.10 0.02
CA PHE A 61 16.50 -3.92 -0.77
C PHE A 61 16.82 -2.61 -0.05
N SER A 62 17.00 -1.53 -0.80
CA SER A 62 16.73 -0.19 -0.28
C SER A 62 15.23 -0.06 -0.09
N VAL A 63 14.78 0.55 1.00
CA VAL A 63 13.33 0.62 1.31
C VAL A 63 12.91 2.05 1.58
N LEU A 64 11.82 2.45 0.94
CA LEU A 64 11.17 3.75 1.08
C LEU A 64 9.73 3.57 1.52
N THR A 65 9.28 4.38 2.47
CA THR A 65 7.87 4.51 2.83
C THR A 65 7.59 5.92 3.34
N PHE A 66 6.34 6.35 3.27
CA PHE A 66 5.90 7.68 3.71
C PHE A 66 4.41 7.66 4.03
N ASP A 67 3.98 8.60 4.86
CA ASP A 67 2.57 8.85 5.09
C ASP A 67 1.99 9.64 3.91
N TYR A 68 0.69 9.47 3.62
CA TYR A 68 0.01 10.29 2.62
C TYR A 68 -0.20 11.69 3.19
N GLN A 69 0.46 12.67 2.58
CA GLN A 69 0.60 14.00 3.13
C GLN A 69 -0.44 14.95 2.55
N ILE A 70 -1.27 15.53 3.42
CA ILE A 70 -2.42 16.39 3.06
C ILE A 70 -2.03 17.71 2.37
N GLN A 71 -0.77 18.15 2.46
CA GLN A 71 -0.31 19.34 1.76
C GLN A 71 -0.24 19.18 0.23
N PHE A 72 -0.33 17.94 -0.25
CA PHE A 72 -0.53 17.64 -1.66
C PHE A 72 -2.02 17.48 -1.92
N ALA A 73 -2.72 18.61 -2.02
CA ALA A 73 -4.18 18.64 -2.19
C ALA A 73 -4.64 18.08 -3.54
N ASP A 74 -3.76 18.12 -4.54
CA ASP A 74 -3.95 17.49 -5.85
C ASP A 74 -3.23 16.14 -5.88
N ASN A 75 -3.96 15.08 -6.20
CA ASN A 75 -3.39 13.74 -6.38
C ASN A 75 -2.28 13.73 -7.45
N GLY A 76 -2.42 14.53 -8.51
CA GLY A 76 -1.39 14.68 -9.53
C GLY A 76 -0.07 15.19 -8.95
N GLU A 77 -0.12 16.23 -8.13
CA GLU A 77 1.04 16.79 -7.44
C GLU A 77 1.69 15.77 -6.49
N PHE A 78 0.89 14.95 -5.81
CA PHE A 78 1.40 13.91 -4.93
C PHE A 78 2.20 12.84 -5.71
N TYR A 79 1.69 12.37 -6.84
CA TYR A 79 2.39 11.39 -7.67
C TYR A 79 3.70 11.95 -8.24
N ASP A 80 3.69 13.21 -8.68
CA ASP A 80 4.88 13.90 -9.17
C ASP A 80 5.91 14.07 -8.05
N ALA A 81 5.47 14.36 -6.82
CA ALA A 81 6.30 14.47 -5.63
C ALA A 81 7.01 13.16 -5.29
N VAL A 82 6.30 12.02 -5.36
CA VAL A 82 6.90 10.70 -5.13
C VAL A 82 7.94 10.39 -6.20
N ALA A 83 7.65 10.69 -7.45
CA ALA A 83 8.60 10.47 -8.54
C ALA A 83 9.84 11.36 -8.40
N GLU A 84 9.68 12.62 -8.00
CA GLU A 84 10.81 13.52 -7.71
C GLU A 84 11.66 12.99 -6.57
N LEU A 85 11.01 12.50 -5.47
CA LEU A 85 11.73 11.90 -4.35
C LEU A 85 12.60 10.73 -4.81
N LEU A 86 12.05 9.81 -5.61
CA LEU A 86 12.79 8.66 -6.15
C LEU A 86 13.97 9.09 -7.04
N ARG A 87 13.78 10.08 -7.91
CA ARG A 87 14.87 10.63 -8.74
C ARG A 87 16.00 11.22 -7.88
N ARG A 88 15.65 11.99 -6.86
CA ARG A 88 16.66 12.61 -5.97
C ARG A 88 17.39 11.58 -5.09
N LEU A 89 16.72 10.48 -4.72
CA LEU A 89 17.36 9.37 -4.03
C LEU A 89 18.22 8.51 -4.97
N GLY A 90 18.12 8.73 -6.29
CA GLY A 90 18.84 7.94 -7.29
C GLY A 90 18.30 6.52 -7.42
N GLU A 91 16.99 6.32 -7.12
CA GLU A 91 16.38 4.99 -7.09
C GLU A 91 15.43 4.79 -8.26
N LYS A 92 15.45 3.56 -8.80
CA LYS A 92 14.39 3.00 -9.60
C LYS A 92 13.79 1.82 -8.83
N ALA A 93 12.50 1.87 -8.51
CA ALA A 93 11.93 1.06 -7.45
C ALA A 93 10.83 0.10 -7.91
N TRP A 94 10.68 -1.00 -7.18
CA TRP A 94 9.46 -1.79 -7.14
C TRP A 94 8.45 -1.06 -6.26
N LEU A 95 7.25 -0.80 -6.77
CA LEU A 95 6.16 -0.21 -6.00
C LEU A 95 5.28 -1.34 -5.46
N VAL A 96 5.26 -1.49 -4.14
CA VAL A 96 4.44 -2.50 -3.44
C VAL A 96 3.25 -1.77 -2.82
N GLY A 97 2.07 -1.96 -3.40
CA GLY A 97 0.86 -1.23 -3.03
C GLY A 97 -0.26 -2.15 -2.56
N GLN A 98 -0.83 -1.83 -1.39
CA GLN A 98 -1.99 -2.52 -0.83
C GLN A 98 -3.22 -1.60 -0.89
N SER A 99 -4.38 -2.13 -1.34
CA SER A 99 -5.64 -1.37 -1.43
C SER A 99 -5.45 -0.06 -2.22
N LEU A 100 -5.73 1.12 -1.63
CA LEU A 100 -5.48 2.43 -2.25
C LEU A 100 -4.01 2.60 -2.68
N GLY A 101 -3.06 2.06 -1.91
CA GLY A 101 -1.63 2.08 -2.29
C GLY A 101 -1.35 1.38 -3.61
N GLY A 102 -2.13 0.36 -3.96
CA GLY A 102 -2.04 -0.29 -5.27
C GLY A 102 -2.55 0.61 -6.41
N VAL A 103 -3.58 1.41 -6.17
CA VAL A 103 -4.04 2.43 -7.14
C VAL A 103 -2.96 3.50 -7.32
N VAL A 104 -2.42 4.02 -6.22
CA VAL A 104 -1.31 4.99 -6.22
C VAL A 104 -0.11 4.45 -7.02
N ALA A 105 0.28 3.18 -6.80
CA ALA A 105 1.37 2.53 -7.51
C ALA A 105 1.12 2.50 -9.03
N GLN A 106 -0.09 2.14 -9.46
CA GLN A 106 -0.46 2.09 -10.88
C GLN A 106 -0.41 3.47 -11.52
N VAL A 107 -0.90 4.51 -10.84
CA VAL A 107 -0.87 5.88 -11.36
C VAL A 107 0.57 6.39 -11.46
N ILE A 108 1.40 6.17 -10.44
CA ILE A 108 2.83 6.55 -10.51
C ILE A 108 3.52 5.83 -11.67
N ALA A 109 3.27 4.54 -11.87
CA ALA A 109 3.87 3.78 -12.97
C ALA A 109 3.43 4.27 -14.35
N ALA A 110 2.18 4.70 -14.49
CA ALA A 110 1.66 5.24 -15.74
C ALA A 110 2.22 6.64 -16.06
N ARG A 111 2.39 7.50 -15.03
CA ARG A 111 2.88 8.87 -15.19
C ARG A 111 4.40 8.99 -15.24
N HIS A 112 5.10 8.13 -14.50
CA HIS A 112 6.55 8.18 -14.26
C HIS A 112 7.21 6.81 -14.42
N PRO A 113 7.08 6.15 -15.59
CA PRO A 113 7.62 4.81 -15.80
C PRO A 113 9.15 4.74 -15.64
N GLU A 114 9.83 5.87 -15.79
CA GLU A 114 11.28 5.95 -15.66
C GLU A 114 11.80 5.67 -14.24
N VAL A 115 11.00 5.93 -13.19
CA VAL A 115 11.38 5.65 -11.79
C VAL A 115 10.83 4.32 -11.28
N VAL A 116 10.09 3.56 -12.10
CA VAL A 116 9.42 2.32 -11.69
C VAL A 116 10.09 1.12 -12.35
N LYS A 117 10.49 0.13 -11.55
CA LYS A 117 10.96 -1.19 -12.01
C LYS A 117 9.81 -2.15 -12.30
N GLY A 118 8.77 -2.09 -11.49
CA GLY A 118 7.60 -2.94 -11.58
C GLY A 118 6.64 -2.71 -10.42
N LEU A 119 5.53 -3.44 -10.43
CA LEU A 119 4.44 -3.33 -9.46
C LEU A 119 4.21 -4.66 -8.75
N VAL A 120 3.97 -4.58 -7.44
CA VAL A 120 3.40 -5.66 -6.64
C VAL A 120 2.11 -5.13 -6.05
N LEU A 121 0.98 -5.69 -6.48
CA LEU A 121 -0.35 -5.20 -6.16
C LEU A 121 -1.08 -6.21 -5.27
N SER A 122 -1.53 -5.77 -4.11
CA SER A 122 -2.24 -6.59 -3.13
C SER A 122 -3.60 -5.98 -2.79
N ASN A 123 -4.66 -6.79 -2.91
CA ASN A 123 -6.03 -6.40 -2.54
C ASN A 123 -6.43 -5.01 -3.08
N THR A 124 -6.16 -4.76 -4.36
CA THR A 124 -6.41 -3.48 -5.04
C THR A 124 -7.22 -3.70 -6.31
N CYS A 125 -7.67 -2.62 -6.92
CA CYS A 125 -8.38 -2.65 -8.20
C CYS A 125 -7.53 -1.99 -9.30
N SER A 126 -7.79 -2.37 -10.54
CA SER A 126 -7.33 -1.66 -11.73
C SER A 126 -8.40 -0.65 -12.13
N LEU A 127 -8.01 0.56 -12.48
CA LEU A 127 -8.91 1.61 -12.98
C LEU A 127 -10.09 1.88 -12.03
N ALA A 128 -9.77 2.40 -10.85
CA ALA A 128 -10.73 2.68 -9.78
C ALA A 128 -11.66 3.89 -10.06
N LYS A 129 -11.78 4.38 -11.29
CA LYS A 129 -12.59 5.59 -11.56
C LYS A 129 -14.03 5.39 -11.11
N ASP A 130 -14.69 4.33 -11.56
CA ASP A 130 -16.10 4.09 -11.26
C ASP A 130 -16.31 3.81 -9.77
N MET A 131 -15.44 3.00 -9.15
CA MET A 131 -15.46 2.76 -7.70
C MET A 131 -15.12 4.02 -6.90
N GLY A 132 -14.19 4.84 -7.38
CA GLY A 132 -13.82 6.11 -6.77
C GLY A 132 -14.96 7.12 -6.84
N ASP A 133 -15.63 7.24 -7.96
CA ASP A 133 -16.78 8.11 -8.16
C ASP A 133 -17.97 7.68 -7.29
N GLU A 134 -18.22 6.38 -7.16
CA GLU A 134 -19.25 5.83 -6.28
C GLU A 134 -18.93 6.09 -4.82
N ALA A 135 -17.71 5.74 -4.36
CA ALA A 135 -17.26 5.98 -2.98
C ALA A 135 -17.27 7.49 -2.64
N TYR A 136 -16.81 8.35 -3.56
CA TYR A 136 -16.85 9.79 -3.38
C TYR A 136 -18.29 10.33 -3.30
N SER A 137 -19.20 9.79 -4.12
CA SER A 137 -20.62 10.16 -4.07
C SER A 137 -21.26 9.76 -2.76
N HIS A 138 -20.92 8.60 -2.20
CA HIS A 138 -21.38 8.17 -0.89
C HIS A 138 -20.81 9.04 0.25
N LEU A 139 -19.52 9.37 0.19
CA LEU A 139 -18.88 10.26 1.17
C LEU A 139 -19.48 11.67 1.14
N LYS A 140 -19.73 12.20 -0.05
CA LYS A 140 -20.32 13.54 -0.24
C LYS A 140 -21.76 13.64 0.24
N LYS A 141 -22.52 12.54 0.22
CA LYS A 141 -23.87 12.44 0.75
C LYS A 141 -23.92 12.15 2.25
N SER A 142 -22.78 11.88 2.85
CA SER A 142 -22.65 11.59 4.27
C SER A 142 -22.53 12.91 5.05
N ASP A 143 -23.43 13.12 6.02
CA ASP A 143 -23.35 14.25 6.97
C ASP A 143 -22.23 14.05 8.03
N ARG A 144 -21.44 12.98 7.90
CA ARG A 144 -20.36 12.67 8.84
C ARG A 144 -19.16 13.59 8.62
N LYS A 145 -18.58 14.04 9.71
CA LYS A 145 -17.33 14.79 9.68
C LYS A 145 -16.16 13.90 9.21
N PRO A 146 -15.15 14.45 8.52
CA PRO A 146 -13.99 13.70 8.07
C PRO A 146 -13.33 12.85 9.17
N GLU A 147 -13.25 13.38 10.41
CA GLU A 147 -12.68 12.70 11.57
C GLU A 147 -13.50 11.48 12.00
N GLU A 148 -14.82 11.54 11.87
CA GLU A 148 -15.71 10.41 12.17
C GLU A 148 -15.58 9.31 11.14
N ILE A 149 -15.44 9.68 9.86
CA ILE A 149 -15.19 8.73 8.76
C ILE A 149 -13.86 8.03 8.96
N GLN A 150 -12.81 8.80 9.27
CA GLN A 150 -11.48 8.27 9.54
C GLN A 150 -11.49 7.31 10.75
N LYS A 151 -12.15 7.70 11.84
CA LYS A 151 -12.27 6.88 13.05
C LYS A 151 -13.03 5.57 12.79
N ALA A 152 -14.13 5.63 12.03
CA ALA A 152 -14.89 4.44 11.66
C ALA A 152 -14.07 3.52 10.74
N PHE A 153 -13.32 4.08 9.79
CA PHE A 153 -12.47 3.31 8.88
C PHE A 153 -11.31 2.63 9.63
N ILE A 154 -10.65 3.34 10.54
CA ILE A 154 -9.61 2.77 11.40
C ILE A 154 -10.20 1.65 12.24
N GLY A 155 -11.34 1.87 12.92
CA GLY A 155 -12.00 0.88 13.74
C GLY A 155 -12.36 -0.39 12.95
N SER A 156 -12.91 -0.26 11.75
CA SER A 156 -13.25 -1.41 10.90
C SER A 156 -12.03 -2.14 10.34
N SER A 157 -10.92 -1.45 10.12
CA SER A 157 -9.71 -2.03 9.52
C SER A 157 -8.88 -2.85 10.51
N PHE A 158 -9.03 -2.62 11.82
CA PHE A 158 -8.28 -3.34 12.86
C PHE A 158 -9.04 -4.50 13.50
N LEU A 159 -10.36 -4.61 13.31
CA LEU A 159 -11.17 -5.69 13.85
C LEU A 159 -10.79 -7.11 13.38
N PRO A 160 -10.28 -7.33 12.16
CA PRO A 160 -9.93 -8.67 11.68
C PRO A 160 -8.56 -9.19 12.11
N PHE A 161 -7.75 -8.40 12.82
CA PHE A 161 -6.37 -8.79 13.16
C PHE A 161 -6.19 -9.30 14.59
N GLN A 162 -7.27 -9.66 15.27
CA GLN A 162 -7.14 -10.47 16.48
C GLN A 162 -6.68 -11.87 16.08
N ALA A 163 -5.60 -12.34 16.72
CA ALA A 163 -5.14 -13.71 16.49
C ALA A 163 -6.26 -14.69 16.83
N PRO A 164 -6.42 -15.80 16.11
CA PRO A 164 -7.50 -16.77 16.35
C PRO A 164 -7.55 -17.31 17.79
N ASP A 165 -6.45 -17.33 18.48
CA ASP A 165 -6.27 -17.73 19.88
C ASP A 165 -6.73 -16.67 20.89
N GLU A 166 -6.86 -15.41 20.48
CA GLU A 166 -7.39 -14.31 21.31
C GLU A 166 -8.91 -14.11 21.15
N MET A 167 -9.52 -14.78 20.18
CA MET A 167 -10.96 -14.74 19.92
C MET A 167 -11.68 -15.85 20.71
N GLY A 168 -11.67 -15.75 22.04
CA GLY A 168 -12.47 -16.59 22.92
C GLY A 168 -13.97 -16.28 22.86
N GLY A 169 -14.59 -16.37 21.70
CA GLY A 169 -16.01 -16.17 21.48
C GLY A 169 -16.59 -17.24 20.54
N ASP A 170 -17.71 -17.80 20.96
CA ASP A 170 -18.44 -18.88 20.31
C ASP A 170 -18.39 -18.88 18.78
N GLU A 171 -17.81 -19.94 18.23
CA GLU A 171 -17.69 -20.22 16.78
C GLU A 171 -19.04 -20.36 16.05
N LYS A 172 -20.17 -20.14 16.71
CA LYS A 172 -21.51 -20.44 16.15
C LYS A 172 -22.22 -19.27 15.50
N GLU A 173 -21.79 -18.02 15.67
CA GLU A 173 -22.53 -16.87 15.15
C GLU A 173 -21.94 -16.21 13.90
N ASN A 174 -20.70 -16.46 13.52
CA ASN A 174 -20.09 -15.87 12.31
C ASN A 174 -19.69 -16.93 11.28
N GLY A 175 -20.65 -17.59 10.69
CA GLY A 175 -20.52 -18.69 9.73
C GLY A 175 -19.82 -18.36 8.40
N ARG A 176 -18.66 -17.71 8.40
CA ARG A 176 -17.75 -17.60 7.25
C ARG A 176 -16.29 -17.58 7.69
N PHE A 177 -15.87 -18.62 8.35
CA PHE A 177 -14.45 -18.94 8.47
C PHE A 177 -14.08 -19.95 7.37
N TYR A 178 -13.11 -19.62 6.53
CA TYR A 178 -12.48 -20.61 5.66
C TYR A 178 -11.55 -21.46 6.52
N PRO A 179 -11.68 -22.79 6.55
CA PRO A 179 -10.82 -23.62 7.36
C PRO A 179 -9.37 -23.48 6.89
N ALA A 180 -8.47 -23.25 7.84
CA ALA A 180 -7.04 -23.28 7.63
C ALA A 180 -6.65 -24.70 7.16
N GLY A 181 -6.32 -24.86 5.88
CA GLY A 181 -5.85 -26.14 5.36
C GLY A 181 -6.09 -26.42 3.88
N GLU A 182 -6.94 -25.69 3.20
CA GLU A 182 -7.06 -25.86 1.75
C GLU A 182 -6.23 -24.81 1.01
N SER A 183 -5.08 -25.24 0.50
CA SER A 183 -4.19 -24.42 -0.31
C SER A 183 -4.92 -23.94 -1.57
N TYR A 184 -5.01 -22.65 -1.75
CA TYR A 184 -5.59 -21.95 -2.91
C TYR A 184 -4.90 -22.27 -4.25
N HIS A 185 -3.90 -23.16 -4.25
CA HIS A 185 -3.09 -23.49 -5.42
C HIS A 185 -3.73 -24.49 -6.40
N GLY A 186 -4.86 -25.10 -6.05
CA GLY A 186 -5.42 -26.18 -6.88
C GLY A 186 -6.46 -25.79 -7.94
N ARG A 187 -7.13 -24.63 -7.82
CA ARG A 187 -8.27 -24.30 -8.69
C ARG A 187 -8.02 -23.21 -9.73
N ALA A 188 -7.10 -22.31 -9.51
CA ALA A 188 -6.81 -21.23 -10.46
C ALA A 188 -5.99 -21.70 -11.67
N VAL A 189 -5.12 -22.70 -11.50
CA VAL A 189 -4.25 -23.19 -12.58
C VAL A 189 -4.99 -24.10 -13.57
N ARG A 190 -6.11 -24.71 -13.20
CA ARG A 190 -6.86 -25.62 -14.11
C ARG A 190 -7.81 -24.92 -15.10
N ARG A 191 -8.12 -23.64 -14.93
CA ARG A 191 -9.00 -22.91 -15.87
C ARG A 191 -8.28 -22.27 -17.07
N HIS A 192 -6.96 -22.12 -17.03
CA HIS A 192 -6.20 -21.55 -18.15
C HIS A 192 -5.52 -22.57 -19.06
N ALA A 193 -5.46 -23.83 -18.67
CA ALA A 193 -4.87 -24.88 -19.52
C ALA A 193 -5.85 -25.47 -20.59
N GLY A 194 -7.13 -25.11 -20.54
CA GLY A 194 -8.17 -25.65 -21.43
C GLY A 194 -8.54 -24.78 -22.62
N ALA A 195 -8.02 -23.57 -22.75
CA ALA A 195 -8.44 -22.62 -23.79
C ALA A 195 -7.40 -22.38 -24.92
N ALA A 196 -6.28 -23.11 -24.93
CA ALA A 196 -5.19 -22.89 -25.88
C ALA A 196 -5.09 -23.91 -27.02
N HIS A 197 -6.12 -24.72 -27.25
CA HIS A 197 -6.12 -25.69 -28.37
C HIS A 197 -7.44 -25.72 -29.12
N GLN A 198 -7.81 -24.62 -29.77
CA GLN A 198 -8.70 -24.63 -30.93
C GLN A 198 -8.67 -23.26 -31.59
N THR A 199 -7.75 -23.05 -32.52
CA THR A 199 -7.94 -22.30 -33.77
C THR A 199 -6.68 -22.48 -34.63
N LEU A 200 -6.74 -23.39 -35.54
CA LEU A 200 -6.24 -23.27 -36.89
C LEU A 200 -7.44 -23.36 -37.78
#